data_407d32ef035fc9cbabe5a0a37dbeab55
#
_entry.id   407d32ef035fc9cbabe5a0a37dbeab55
#
_cell.length_a   1.000
_cell.length_b   1.000
_cell.length_c   1.000
_cell.angle_alpha   90.00
_cell.angle_beta   90.00
_cell.angle_gamma   90.00
#
_symmetry.space_group_name_H-M   'P 1'
#
loop_
_entity.id
_entity.type
_entity.pdbx_description
1 polymer ?
#
loop_
_entity_poly.entity_id
_entity_poly.type
_entity_poly.pdbx_seq_one_letter_code
_entity_poly.pdbx_strand_id
1 'polypeptide(L)'
;RGNDVTLIEKHPDLGGRARVFKKNGFIYDGGPTVITAPHLINELFELFKKKPKDYLELTPLKIWYQFIFEDKTRFNYSGDEEDMKKQIEKINREDVLGYKKLVNFTKKIFDKGFTELADVPFDRPFVMMQQLPALLKLKSYKSVYSLVSSYIKNEKLRRMLSMHPLLVGGNPFTTT
;
A
#
# COMPACT_ATOMS: atom_id res chain seq x y z
N ARG A 1 10.59 0.01 28.28
CA ARG A 1 9.64 0.69 29.17
C ARG A 1 9.54 0.02 30.57
N GLY A 2 10.49 -0.88 30.90
CA GLY A 2 10.59 -1.47 32.26
C GLY A 2 9.56 -2.57 32.56
N ASN A 3 8.83 -3.05 31.59
CA ASN A 3 7.94 -4.20 31.79
C ASN A 3 8.69 -5.50 31.60
N ASP A 4 8.37 -6.51 32.44
CA ASP A 4 8.78 -7.88 32.23
C ASP A 4 7.96 -8.48 31.08
N VAL A 5 8.62 -8.94 30.04
CA VAL A 5 7.95 -9.45 28.83
C VAL A 5 8.40 -10.87 28.54
N THR A 6 7.45 -11.79 28.43
CA THR A 6 7.68 -13.17 27.96
C THR A 6 7.11 -13.31 26.57
N LEU A 7 7.97 -13.62 25.57
CA LEU A 7 7.55 -13.92 24.21
C LEU A 7 7.43 -15.43 24.05
N ILE A 8 6.24 -15.91 23.72
CA ILE A 8 5.96 -17.32 23.47
C ILE A 8 5.77 -17.53 21.97
N GLU A 9 6.60 -18.38 21.37
CA GLU A 9 6.53 -18.76 19.96
C GLU A 9 6.44 -20.28 19.82
N LYS A 10 5.54 -20.76 18.99
CA LYS A 10 5.29 -22.18 18.76
C LYS A 10 6.31 -22.80 17.78
N HIS A 11 6.93 -22.01 16.93
CA HIS A 11 7.92 -22.45 15.95
C HIS A 11 9.34 -22.14 16.42
N PRO A 12 10.35 -22.88 15.94
CA PRO A 12 11.76 -22.63 16.30
C PRO A 12 12.26 -21.26 15.80
N ASP A 13 11.65 -20.74 14.73
CA ASP A 13 12.01 -19.45 14.13
C ASP A 13 10.95 -18.39 14.44
N LEU A 14 11.41 -17.20 14.81
CA LEU A 14 10.55 -16.04 15.02
C LEU A 14 10.03 -15.48 13.68
N GLY A 15 8.98 -14.65 13.73
CA GLY A 15 8.48 -13.91 12.59
C GLY A 15 7.05 -14.27 12.17
N GLY A 16 6.45 -15.32 12.71
CA GLY A 16 5.06 -15.69 12.43
C GLY A 16 4.79 -15.83 10.93
N ARG A 17 3.88 -15.03 10.39
CA ARG A 17 3.52 -15.02 8.95
C ARG A 17 4.58 -14.37 8.06
N ALA A 18 5.53 -13.64 8.62
CA ALA A 18 6.67 -13.04 7.90
C ALA A 18 7.97 -13.86 8.08
N ARG A 19 7.87 -15.10 8.59
CA ARG A 19 9.04 -15.96 8.75
C ARG A 19 9.63 -16.38 7.41
N VAL A 20 10.86 -16.83 7.47
CA VAL A 20 11.62 -17.34 6.33
C VAL A 20 11.73 -18.87 6.41
N PHE A 21 11.56 -19.56 5.30
CA PHE A 21 11.79 -21.00 5.21
C PHE A 21 13.16 -21.28 4.59
N LYS A 22 13.93 -22.14 5.24
CA LYS A 22 15.22 -22.60 4.71
C LYS A 22 15.13 -24.08 4.36
N LYS A 23 15.38 -24.43 3.10
CA LYS A 23 15.36 -25.83 2.65
C LYS A 23 16.37 -26.04 1.53
N ASN A 24 17.21 -27.07 1.68
CA ASN A 24 18.21 -27.49 0.68
C ASN A 24 19.11 -26.34 0.19
N GLY A 25 19.54 -25.45 1.10
CA GLY A 25 20.38 -24.29 0.76
C GLY A 25 19.62 -23.07 0.17
N PHE A 26 18.33 -23.20 -0.06
CA PHE A 26 17.47 -22.09 -0.51
C PHE A 26 16.77 -21.40 0.65
N ILE A 27 16.49 -20.10 0.45
CA ILE A 27 15.77 -19.27 1.40
C ILE A 27 14.47 -18.81 0.69
N TYR A 28 13.33 -19.03 1.34
CA TYR A 28 12.02 -18.68 0.83
C TYR A 28 11.30 -17.78 1.84
N ASP A 29 10.82 -16.63 1.38
CA ASP A 29 9.96 -15.79 2.19
C ASP A 29 8.59 -16.46 2.37
N GLY A 30 8.14 -16.55 3.61
CA GLY A 30 6.84 -17.13 3.95
C GLY A 30 5.68 -16.15 3.94
N GLY A 31 5.96 -14.89 3.66
CA GLY A 31 5.00 -13.80 3.74
C GLY A 31 5.39 -12.60 2.89
N PRO A 32 5.14 -11.38 3.39
CA PRO A 32 5.45 -10.15 2.66
C PRO A 32 6.94 -10.04 2.33
N THR A 33 7.25 -9.82 1.05
CA THR A 33 8.62 -9.61 0.55
C THR A 33 8.92 -8.14 0.30
N VAL A 34 7.89 -7.29 0.23
CA VAL A 34 8.00 -5.86 -0.05
C VAL A 34 7.50 -5.05 1.14
N ILE A 35 8.35 -4.16 1.62
CA ILE A 35 8.01 -3.21 2.69
C ILE A 35 7.39 -1.96 2.05
N THR A 36 6.09 -1.76 2.27
CA THR A 36 5.34 -0.63 1.69
C THR A 36 5.33 0.61 2.57
N ALA A 37 5.62 0.47 3.87
CA ALA A 37 5.62 1.56 4.84
C ALA A 37 6.91 1.55 5.69
N PRO A 38 8.10 1.84 5.12
CA PRO A 38 9.37 1.78 5.83
C PRO A 38 9.45 2.77 7.01
N HIS A 39 8.69 3.86 6.98
CA HIS A 39 8.62 4.82 8.08
C HIS A 39 8.13 4.19 9.40
N LEU A 40 7.18 3.25 9.35
CA LEU A 40 6.69 2.57 10.56
C LEU A 40 7.79 1.69 11.21
N ILE A 41 8.67 1.12 10.39
CA ILE A 41 9.84 0.39 10.90
C ILE A 41 10.80 1.39 11.55
N ASN A 42 11.08 2.52 10.92
CA ASN A 42 11.95 3.54 11.47
C ASN A 42 11.44 4.04 12.83
N GLU A 43 10.16 4.37 12.94
CA GLU A 43 9.53 4.78 14.20
C GLU A 43 9.71 3.73 15.30
N LEU A 44 9.54 2.43 14.98
CA LEU A 44 9.75 1.36 15.93
C LEU A 44 11.19 1.36 16.49
N PHE A 45 12.19 1.51 15.62
CA PHE A 45 13.58 1.57 16.04
C PHE A 45 13.89 2.83 16.87
N GLU A 46 13.31 3.98 16.49
CA GLU A 46 13.45 5.26 17.21
C GLU A 46 12.92 5.18 18.63
N LEU A 47 11.81 4.47 18.88
CA LEU A 47 11.26 4.23 20.23
C LEU A 47 12.30 3.59 21.17
N PHE A 48 13.21 2.80 20.62
CA PHE A 48 14.28 2.13 21.37
C PHE A 48 15.64 2.80 21.21
N LYS A 49 15.69 4.01 20.65
CA LYS A 49 16.93 4.76 20.38
C LYS A 49 17.94 3.95 19.54
N LYS A 50 17.42 3.14 18.62
CA LYS A 50 18.20 2.31 17.69
C LYS A 50 18.14 2.90 16.29
N LYS A 51 19.12 2.57 15.46
CA LYS A 51 19.15 2.97 14.04
C LYS A 51 18.78 1.75 13.19
N PRO A 52 17.73 1.83 12.35
CA PRO A 52 17.30 0.70 11.51
C PRO A 52 18.44 0.11 10.68
N LYS A 53 19.30 0.96 10.11
CA LYS A 53 20.43 0.58 9.27
C LYS A 53 21.47 -0.33 9.94
N ASP A 54 21.50 -0.38 11.26
CA ASP A 54 22.42 -1.24 12.01
C ASP A 54 21.89 -2.69 12.10
N TYR A 55 20.63 -2.92 11.70
CA TYR A 55 19.91 -4.19 11.81
C TYR A 55 19.38 -4.72 10.48
N LEU A 56 19.03 -3.83 9.55
CA LEU A 56 18.42 -4.20 8.27
C LEU A 56 18.79 -3.19 7.18
N GLU A 57 18.86 -3.68 5.95
CA GLU A 57 19.06 -2.88 4.75
C GLU A 57 17.78 -2.89 3.91
N LEU A 58 17.22 -1.71 3.65
CA LEU A 58 16.06 -1.54 2.78
C LEU A 58 16.52 -1.00 1.43
N THR A 59 16.35 -1.79 0.38
CA THR A 59 16.71 -1.39 -0.98
C THR A 59 15.47 -0.91 -1.73
N PRO A 60 15.43 0.35 -2.21
CA PRO A 60 14.32 0.85 -3.00
C PRO A 60 14.17 0.10 -4.32
N LEU A 61 12.96 -0.33 -4.64
CA LEU A 61 12.65 -0.95 -5.92
C LEU A 61 12.32 0.13 -6.96
N LYS A 62 12.94 0.05 -8.15
CA LYS A 62 12.62 0.93 -9.29
C LYS A 62 11.25 0.59 -9.89
N ILE A 63 10.97 -0.70 -10.06
CA ILE A 63 9.70 -1.22 -10.54
C ILE A 63 9.09 -2.00 -9.40
N TRP A 64 7.90 -1.59 -8.95
CA TRP A 64 7.17 -2.24 -7.87
C TRP A 64 6.38 -3.44 -8.38
N TYR A 65 5.71 -3.27 -9.53
CA TYR A 65 4.92 -4.31 -10.19
C TYR A 65 5.05 -4.21 -11.70
N GLN A 66 5.07 -5.34 -12.37
CA GLN A 66 4.92 -5.40 -13.82
C GLN A 66 3.56 -6.03 -14.14
N PHE A 67 2.72 -5.29 -14.84
CA PHE A 67 1.46 -5.78 -15.37
C PHE A 67 1.67 -6.27 -16.79
N ILE A 68 1.18 -7.47 -17.09
CA ILE A 68 1.16 -8.06 -18.42
C ILE A 68 -0.30 -8.31 -18.75
N PHE A 69 -0.80 -7.61 -19.76
CA PHE A 69 -2.16 -7.74 -20.25
C PHE A 69 -2.32 -8.89 -21.24
N GLU A 70 -3.54 -9.32 -21.52
CA GLU A 70 -3.85 -10.41 -22.45
C GLU A 70 -3.26 -10.20 -23.85
N ASP A 71 -3.25 -8.97 -24.33
CA ASP A 71 -2.64 -8.55 -25.60
C ASP A 71 -1.10 -8.40 -25.53
N LYS A 72 -0.48 -8.92 -24.47
CA LYS A 72 0.97 -8.84 -24.17
C LYS A 72 1.50 -7.41 -23.94
N THR A 73 0.65 -6.40 -23.87
CA THR A 73 1.06 -5.07 -23.42
C THR A 73 1.64 -5.15 -22.00
N ARG A 74 2.77 -4.54 -21.79
CA ARG A 74 3.44 -4.50 -20.48
C ARG A 74 3.39 -3.09 -19.91
N PHE A 75 3.15 -2.99 -18.61
CA PHE A 75 3.18 -1.75 -17.86
C PHE A 75 4.01 -1.96 -16.60
N ASN A 76 5.02 -1.13 -16.38
CA ASN A 76 5.83 -1.15 -15.17
C ASN A 76 5.30 -0.10 -14.20
N TYR A 77 4.75 -0.56 -13.09
CA TYR A 77 4.28 0.31 -12.03
C TYR A 77 5.48 0.69 -11.14
N SER A 78 5.78 1.97 -11.06
CA SER A 78 6.90 2.51 -10.30
C SER A 78 6.45 3.62 -9.35
N GLY A 79 7.37 4.09 -8.48
CA GLY A 79 7.15 5.25 -7.63
C GLY A 79 7.48 6.58 -8.32
N ASP A 80 8.00 6.55 -9.54
CA ASP A 80 8.35 7.76 -10.29
C ASP A 80 7.14 8.28 -11.07
N GLU A 81 6.68 9.48 -10.73
CA GLU A 81 5.48 10.07 -11.33
C GLU A 81 5.67 10.36 -12.82
N GLU A 82 6.87 10.75 -13.25
CA GLU A 82 7.14 11.06 -14.66
C GLU A 82 7.22 9.79 -15.52
N ASP A 83 7.81 8.72 -14.97
CA ASP A 83 7.81 7.42 -15.62
C ASP A 83 6.39 6.87 -15.76
N MET A 84 5.59 6.96 -14.69
CA MET A 84 4.19 6.55 -14.72
C MET A 84 3.39 7.32 -15.79
N LYS A 85 3.56 8.63 -15.89
CA LYS A 85 2.90 9.46 -16.92
C LYS A 85 3.27 9.02 -18.32
N LYS A 86 4.57 8.80 -18.60
CA LYS A 86 5.05 8.32 -19.91
C LYS A 86 4.45 6.96 -20.29
N GLN A 87 4.32 6.06 -19.33
CA GLN A 87 3.75 4.74 -19.58
C GLN A 87 2.23 4.82 -19.78
N ILE A 88 1.53 5.66 -19.01
CA ILE A 88 0.10 5.90 -19.20
C ILE A 88 -0.16 6.53 -20.58
N GLU A 89 0.66 7.50 -20.99
CA GLU A 89 0.53 8.16 -22.29
C GLU A 89 0.63 7.16 -23.47
N LYS A 90 1.47 6.13 -23.35
CA LYS A 90 1.58 5.07 -24.37
C LYS A 90 0.30 4.24 -24.52
N ILE A 91 -0.50 4.12 -23.46
CA ILE A 91 -1.77 3.36 -23.48
C ILE A 91 -2.93 4.29 -23.82
N ASN A 92 -3.03 5.43 -23.13
CA ASN A 92 -4.05 6.43 -23.36
C ASN A 92 -3.60 7.82 -22.89
N ARG A 93 -3.27 8.70 -23.83
CA ARG A 93 -2.79 10.05 -23.55
C ARG A 93 -3.79 10.89 -22.74
N GLU A 94 -5.08 10.71 -22.96
CA GLU A 94 -6.13 11.45 -22.25
C GLU A 94 -6.15 11.15 -20.74
N ASP A 95 -5.68 9.97 -20.34
CA ASP A 95 -5.67 9.55 -18.93
C ASP A 95 -4.50 10.12 -18.12
N VAL A 96 -3.52 10.78 -18.74
CA VAL A 96 -2.39 11.41 -18.04
C VAL A 96 -2.88 12.48 -17.05
N LEU A 97 -3.80 13.35 -17.47
CA LEU A 97 -4.40 14.34 -16.57
C LEU A 97 -5.29 13.71 -15.51
N GLY A 98 -6.00 12.64 -15.88
CA GLY A 98 -6.81 11.85 -14.95
C GLY A 98 -5.95 11.23 -13.85
N TYR A 99 -4.83 10.65 -14.23
CA TYR A 99 -3.86 10.07 -13.29
C TYR A 99 -3.33 11.12 -12.29
N LYS A 100 -2.90 12.29 -12.76
CA LYS A 100 -2.45 13.36 -11.87
C LYS A 100 -3.53 13.79 -10.86
N LYS A 101 -4.78 13.91 -11.31
CA LYS A 101 -5.91 14.21 -10.41
C LYS A 101 -6.16 13.09 -9.42
N LEU A 102 -6.07 11.85 -9.85
CA LEU A 102 -6.21 10.66 -9.00
C LEU A 102 -5.13 10.64 -7.90
N VAL A 103 -3.86 10.79 -8.27
CA VAL A 103 -2.74 10.84 -7.30
C VAL A 103 -2.94 11.95 -6.26
N ASN A 104 -3.30 13.15 -6.70
CA ASN A 104 -3.57 14.26 -5.78
C ASN A 104 -4.77 13.99 -4.86
N PHE A 105 -5.75 13.23 -5.32
CA PHE A 105 -6.91 12.87 -4.51
C PHE A 105 -6.56 11.74 -3.51
N THR A 106 -5.86 10.71 -3.97
CA THR A 106 -5.45 9.59 -3.10
C THR A 106 -4.45 10.03 -2.03
N LYS A 107 -3.62 11.05 -2.31
CA LYS A 107 -2.78 11.66 -1.27
C LYS A 107 -3.61 12.20 -0.11
N LYS A 108 -4.73 12.86 -0.36
CA LYS A 108 -5.64 13.35 0.71
C LYS A 108 -6.26 12.20 1.50
N ILE A 109 -6.55 11.06 0.84
CA ILE A 109 -7.01 9.85 1.53
C ILE A 109 -5.91 9.30 2.43
N PHE A 110 -4.68 9.24 1.92
CA PHE A 110 -3.51 8.79 2.69
C PHE A 110 -3.27 9.68 3.92
N ASP A 111 -3.22 10.99 3.72
CA ASP A 111 -3.00 11.97 4.79
C ASP A 111 -4.07 11.81 5.89
N LYS A 112 -5.34 11.62 5.50
CA LYS A 112 -6.42 11.40 6.47
C LYS A 112 -6.34 10.04 7.15
N GLY A 113 -6.16 8.96 6.39
CA GLY A 113 -6.19 7.58 6.89
C GLY A 113 -4.94 7.19 7.66
N PHE A 114 -3.76 7.48 7.13
CA PHE A 114 -2.48 7.03 7.67
C PHE A 114 -1.76 8.06 8.53
N THR A 115 -2.05 9.36 8.36
CA THR A 115 -1.39 10.40 9.16
C THR A 115 -2.27 10.86 10.32
N GLU A 116 -3.56 11.11 10.07
CA GLU A 116 -4.44 11.65 11.12
C GLU A 116 -5.14 10.55 11.92
N LEU A 117 -5.53 9.44 11.28
CA LEU A 117 -6.40 8.43 11.88
C LEU A 117 -5.68 7.12 12.23
N ALA A 118 -4.41 6.94 11.89
CA ALA A 118 -3.68 5.69 12.12
C ALA A 118 -3.69 5.24 13.61
N ASP A 119 -3.55 6.20 14.51
CA ASP A 119 -3.47 5.94 15.96
C ASP A 119 -4.80 6.23 16.68
N VAL A 120 -5.88 6.53 15.97
CA VAL A 120 -7.19 6.84 16.54
C VAL A 120 -8.00 5.55 16.72
N PRO A 121 -8.31 5.12 17.93
CA PRO A 121 -9.16 3.96 18.14
C PRO A 121 -10.59 4.28 17.73
N PHE A 122 -11.18 3.41 16.89
CA PHE A 122 -12.58 3.50 16.45
C PHE A 122 -13.55 2.70 17.36
N ASP A 123 -13.27 2.70 18.65
CA ASP A 123 -14.04 1.98 19.67
C ASP A 123 -15.34 2.70 20.09
N ARG A 124 -15.47 3.99 19.76
CA ARG A 124 -16.60 4.82 20.13
C ARG A 124 -17.40 5.32 18.94
N PRO A 125 -18.73 5.14 18.90
CA PRO A 125 -19.57 5.63 17.80
C PRO A 125 -19.42 7.13 17.53
N PHE A 126 -19.18 7.92 18.57
CA PHE A 126 -18.97 9.37 18.47
C PHE A 126 -17.75 9.73 17.62
N VAL A 127 -16.65 8.98 17.75
CA VAL A 127 -15.44 9.17 16.93
C VAL A 127 -15.75 8.96 15.45
N MET A 128 -16.52 7.90 15.13
CA MET A 128 -16.95 7.64 13.75
C MET A 128 -17.84 8.77 13.21
N MET A 129 -18.77 9.28 14.01
CA MET A 129 -19.64 10.38 13.60
C MET A 129 -18.85 11.66 13.30
N GLN A 130 -17.83 11.98 14.09
CA GLN A 130 -16.96 13.13 13.84
C GLN A 130 -16.19 13.02 12.52
N GLN A 131 -15.85 11.80 12.09
CA GLN A 131 -15.10 11.56 10.84
C GLN A 131 -16.02 11.53 9.61
N LEU A 132 -17.33 11.38 9.77
CA LEU A 132 -18.28 11.23 8.69
C LEU A 132 -18.18 12.33 7.60
N PRO A 133 -18.07 13.63 7.91
CA PRO A 133 -17.92 14.67 6.89
C PRO A 133 -16.63 14.49 6.06
N ALA A 134 -15.54 14.12 6.69
CA ALA A 134 -14.27 13.85 6.00
C ALA A 134 -14.37 12.62 5.10
N LEU A 135 -14.96 11.53 5.59
CA LEU A 135 -15.18 10.30 4.82
C LEU A 135 -16.06 10.54 3.61
N LEU A 136 -17.13 11.32 3.74
CA LEU A 136 -17.98 11.71 2.61
C LEU A 136 -17.23 12.55 1.58
N LYS A 137 -16.45 13.55 2.02
CA LYS A 137 -15.62 14.39 1.16
C LYS A 137 -14.57 13.57 0.41
N LEU A 138 -14.00 12.56 1.05
CA LEU A 138 -13.02 11.63 0.48
C LEU A 138 -13.67 10.49 -0.32
N LYS A 139 -15.01 10.51 -0.47
CA LYS A 139 -15.77 9.51 -1.25
C LYS A 139 -15.55 8.07 -0.77
N SER A 140 -15.38 7.88 0.53
CA SER A 140 -15.12 6.57 1.14
C SER A 140 -16.28 5.57 0.97
N TYR A 141 -17.41 5.99 0.42
CA TYR A 141 -18.54 5.15 0.02
C TYR A 141 -18.37 4.50 -1.37
N LYS A 142 -17.36 4.92 -2.14
CA LYS A 142 -17.08 4.35 -3.47
C LYS A 142 -16.09 3.21 -3.35
N SER A 143 -16.30 2.14 -4.12
CA SER A 143 -15.26 1.14 -4.30
C SER A 143 -14.02 1.75 -4.97
N VAL A 144 -12.85 1.15 -4.72
CA VAL A 144 -11.59 1.61 -5.31
C VAL A 144 -11.67 1.67 -6.83
N TYR A 145 -12.25 0.63 -7.47
CA TYR A 145 -12.46 0.64 -8.91
C TYR A 145 -13.39 1.76 -9.38
N SER A 146 -14.49 2.00 -8.67
CA SER A 146 -15.42 3.10 -8.99
C SER A 146 -14.78 4.47 -8.83
N LEU A 147 -13.92 4.63 -7.79
CA LEU A 147 -13.16 5.86 -7.59
C LEU A 147 -12.18 6.09 -8.75
N VAL A 148 -11.35 5.08 -9.07
CA VAL A 148 -10.39 5.15 -10.19
C VAL A 148 -11.10 5.44 -11.51
N SER A 149 -12.24 4.80 -11.77
CA SER A 149 -13.05 5.02 -12.98
C SER A 149 -13.60 6.43 -13.12
N SER A 150 -13.68 7.17 -12.00
CA SER A 150 -14.07 8.60 -12.05
C SER A 150 -12.98 9.51 -12.63
N TYR A 151 -11.74 9.02 -12.76
CA TYR A 151 -10.58 9.77 -13.24
C TYR A 151 -9.97 9.19 -14.50
N ILE A 152 -10.06 7.88 -14.70
CA ILE A 152 -9.38 7.13 -15.75
C ILE A 152 -10.41 6.54 -16.73
N LYS A 153 -10.17 6.72 -18.03
CA LYS A 153 -11.07 6.24 -19.08
C LYS A 153 -10.73 4.85 -19.59
N ASN A 154 -9.42 4.56 -19.76
CA ASN A 154 -8.96 3.30 -20.31
C ASN A 154 -9.12 2.15 -19.31
N GLU A 155 -9.71 1.04 -19.76
CA GLU A 155 -10.05 -0.12 -18.90
C GLU A 155 -8.82 -0.82 -18.31
N LYS A 156 -7.74 -0.99 -19.09
CA LYS A 156 -6.50 -1.60 -18.61
C LYS A 156 -5.90 -0.78 -17.46
N LEU A 157 -5.87 0.56 -17.64
CA LEU A 157 -5.38 1.47 -16.62
C LEU A 157 -6.28 1.48 -15.37
N ARG A 158 -7.60 1.38 -15.52
CA ARG A 158 -8.53 1.24 -14.39
C ARG A 158 -8.20 0.00 -13.56
N ARG A 159 -8.10 -1.17 -14.20
CA ARG A 159 -7.80 -2.43 -13.53
C ARG A 159 -6.46 -2.36 -12.79
N MET A 160 -5.43 -1.87 -13.45
CA MET A 160 -4.10 -1.74 -12.88
C MET A 160 -4.07 -0.79 -11.66
N LEU A 161 -4.62 0.42 -11.81
CA LEU A 161 -4.61 1.43 -10.74
C LEU A 161 -5.54 1.08 -9.58
N SER A 162 -6.43 0.10 -9.76
CA SER A 162 -7.35 -0.37 -8.71
C SER A 162 -6.83 -1.59 -7.94
N MET A 163 -5.64 -2.10 -8.23
CA MET A 163 -5.15 -3.37 -7.67
C MET A 163 -4.86 -3.36 -6.16
N HIS A 164 -4.67 -2.19 -5.56
CA HIS A 164 -4.17 -2.05 -4.20
C HIS A 164 -4.95 -2.84 -3.12
N PRO A 165 -6.29 -2.94 -3.16
CA PRO A 165 -7.02 -3.79 -2.23
C PRO A 165 -6.60 -5.25 -2.22
N LEU A 166 -6.10 -5.78 -3.36
CA LEU A 166 -5.63 -7.17 -3.45
C LEU A 166 -4.46 -7.45 -2.51
N LEU A 167 -3.65 -6.44 -2.18
CA LEU A 167 -2.51 -6.56 -1.26
C LEU A 167 -2.95 -6.94 0.17
N VAL A 168 -4.18 -6.61 0.53
CA VAL A 168 -4.78 -6.92 1.85
C VAL A 168 -5.95 -7.91 1.73
N GLY A 169 -6.07 -8.59 0.60
CA GLY A 169 -7.12 -9.59 0.35
C GLY A 169 -8.50 -9.00 0.02
N GLY A 170 -8.57 -7.71 -0.29
CA GLY A 170 -9.81 -7.04 -0.66
C GLY A 170 -10.12 -7.14 -2.16
N ASN A 171 -11.40 -7.12 -2.52
CA ASN A 171 -11.84 -7.05 -3.90
C ASN A 171 -11.97 -5.59 -4.36
N PRO A 172 -11.22 -5.11 -5.39
CA PRO A 172 -11.25 -3.72 -5.84
C PRO A 172 -12.63 -3.19 -6.24
N PHE A 173 -13.54 -4.08 -6.65
CA PHE A 173 -14.89 -3.71 -7.09
C PHE A 173 -15.86 -3.49 -5.92
N THR A 174 -15.58 -4.03 -4.74
CA THR A 174 -16.45 -3.95 -3.57
C THR A 174 -15.79 -3.27 -2.37
N THR A 175 -14.45 -3.29 -2.28
CA THR A 175 -13.69 -2.64 -1.19
C THR A 175 -13.68 -1.13 -1.39
N THR A 176 -14.03 -0.39 -0.34
CA THR A 176 -14.01 1.08 -0.27
C THR A 176 -12.78 1.59 0.42
#